data_f1f30b13e5ad648e0fac849dbf974d84
#
_entry.id   f1f30b13e5ad648e0fac849dbf974d84
#
_cell.length_a   1.000
_cell.length_b   1.000
_cell.length_c   1.000
_cell.angle_alpha   90.00
_cell.angle_beta   90.00
_cell.angle_gamma   90.00
#
_symmetry.space_group_name_H-M   'P 1'
#
loop_
_entity.id
_entity.type
_entity.pdbx_description
1 polymer ?
#
loop_
_entity_poly.entity_id
_entity_poly.type
_entity_poly.pdbx_seq_one_letter_code
_entity_poly.pdbx_strand_id
1 'polypeptide(L)'
;LFAADRAQHVAETIRPALERGEVVITDRYLDSSLAYQAGGRELTPEEIRSLSMWATNNLLPDRTYLLDMDPALSHHRLEHAEDRMESAGDDFQSRTRQAFLDLAAAEPNRFRVIDASQSIEAVWAAIESDIKELA
;
A
#
# COMPACT_ATOMS: atom_id res chain seq x y z
N LEU A 1 6.08 8.21 -13.88
CA LEU A 1 7.19 7.27 -13.70
C LEU A 1 6.77 6.00 -12.96
N PHE A 2 6.18 6.11 -11.77
CA PHE A 2 5.72 4.95 -10.99
C PHE A 2 4.68 4.09 -11.74
N ALA A 3 3.76 4.71 -12.48
CA ALA A 3 2.77 3.97 -13.27
C ALA A 3 3.43 3.19 -14.41
N ALA A 4 4.43 3.76 -15.06
CA ALA A 4 5.16 3.09 -16.15
C ALA A 4 5.97 1.90 -15.62
N ASP A 5 6.68 2.08 -14.52
CA ASP A 5 7.43 1.01 -13.85
C ASP A 5 6.49 -0.13 -13.43
N ARG A 6 5.37 0.22 -12.84
CA ARG A 6 4.36 -0.76 -12.43
C ARG A 6 3.75 -1.50 -13.61
N ALA A 7 3.51 -0.82 -14.71
CA ALA A 7 2.99 -1.45 -15.94
C ALA A 7 3.93 -2.53 -16.45
N GLN A 8 5.23 -2.24 -16.50
CA GLN A 8 6.24 -3.21 -16.90
C GLN A 8 6.32 -4.37 -15.91
N HIS A 9 6.34 -4.10 -14.61
CA HIS A 9 6.42 -5.11 -13.56
C HIS A 9 5.21 -6.06 -13.61
N VAL A 10 4.02 -5.53 -13.79
CA VAL A 10 2.79 -6.34 -13.93
C VAL A 10 2.87 -7.23 -15.16
N ALA A 11 3.24 -6.67 -16.32
CA ALA A 11 3.25 -7.41 -17.58
C ALA A 11 4.34 -8.49 -17.63
N GLU A 12 5.51 -8.21 -17.09
CA GLU A 12 6.68 -9.09 -17.23
C GLU A 12 6.89 -10.05 -16.05
N THR A 13 6.39 -9.70 -14.88
CA THR A 13 6.66 -10.49 -13.66
C THR A 13 5.40 -10.99 -12.98
N ILE A 14 4.47 -10.10 -12.63
CA ILE A 14 3.32 -10.45 -11.79
C ILE A 14 2.33 -11.33 -12.52
N ARG A 15 1.85 -10.90 -13.70
CA ARG A 15 0.88 -11.70 -14.47
C ARG A 15 1.42 -13.07 -14.88
N PRO A 16 2.64 -13.20 -15.40
CA PRO A 16 3.19 -14.51 -15.69
C PRO A 16 3.27 -15.43 -14.47
N ALA A 17 3.64 -14.89 -13.29
CA ALA A 17 3.68 -15.67 -12.06
C ALA A 17 2.28 -16.15 -11.64
N LEU A 18 1.28 -15.28 -11.69
CA LEU A 18 -0.11 -15.64 -11.38
C LEU A 18 -0.66 -16.67 -12.36
N GLU A 19 -0.32 -16.56 -13.63
CA GLU A 19 -0.73 -17.53 -14.66
C GLU A 19 -0.13 -18.91 -14.42
N ARG A 20 1.05 -18.99 -13.80
CA ARG A 20 1.66 -20.25 -13.35
C ARG A 20 1.08 -20.79 -12.05
N GLY A 21 0.13 -20.09 -11.43
CA GLY A 21 -0.46 -20.47 -10.14
C GLY A 21 0.41 -20.12 -8.94
N GLU A 22 1.37 -19.22 -9.11
CA GLU A 22 2.25 -18.78 -8.03
C GLU A 22 1.59 -17.70 -7.17
N VAL A 23 1.99 -17.62 -5.91
CA VAL A 23 1.61 -16.54 -5.02
C VAL A 23 2.58 -15.38 -5.22
N VAL A 24 2.06 -14.17 -5.40
CA VAL A 24 2.85 -12.95 -5.56
C VAL A 24 2.63 -12.05 -4.36
N ILE A 25 3.71 -11.64 -3.72
CA ILE A 25 3.69 -10.66 -2.64
C ILE A 25 4.50 -9.46 -3.09
N THR A 26 3.93 -8.27 -2.95
CA THR A 26 4.62 -7.01 -3.27
C THR A 26 4.51 -6.05 -2.09
N ASP A 27 5.60 -5.35 -1.82
CA ASP A 27 5.60 -4.22 -0.90
C ASP A 27 5.23 -2.97 -1.70
N ARG A 28 4.08 -2.40 -1.38
CA ARG A 28 3.42 -1.31 -2.09
C ARG A 28 2.96 -1.69 -3.51
N TYR A 29 1.91 -1.03 -3.93
CA TYR A 29 1.31 -1.18 -5.25
C TYR A 29 0.58 0.12 -5.62
N LEU A 30 -0.48 0.09 -6.41
CA LEU A 30 -1.17 1.30 -6.87
C LEU A 30 -1.73 2.17 -5.74
N ASP A 31 -2.07 1.60 -4.61
CA ASP A 31 -2.60 2.34 -3.45
C ASP A 31 -1.61 3.38 -2.91
N SER A 32 -0.31 3.09 -2.97
CA SER A 32 0.73 4.06 -2.60
C SER A 32 0.70 5.28 -3.52
N SER A 33 0.51 5.11 -4.82
CA SER A 33 0.37 6.23 -5.74
C SER A 33 -0.85 7.08 -5.40
N LEU A 34 -1.97 6.45 -5.05
CA LEU A 34 -3.18 7.17 -4.64
C LEU A 34 -2.97 7.95 -3.33
N ALA A 35 -2.35 7.32 -2.34
CA ALA A 35 -2.14 7.95 -1.04
C ALA A 35 -1.09 9.06 -1.06
N TYR A 36 0.04 8.85 -1.73
CA TYR A 36 1.16 9.81 -1.75
C TYR A 36 1.01 10.92 -2.79
N GLN A 37 0.36 10.67 -3.91
CA GLN A 37 0.25 11.61 -5.02
C GLN A 37 -1.03 12.45 -5.00
N ALA A 38 -2.09 11.98 -4.36
CA ALA A 38 -3.37 12.69 -4.29
C ALA A 38 -3.35 13.94 -3.39
N GLY A 39 -2.34 14.08 -2.53
CA GLY A 39 -2.30 15.10 -1.48
C GLY A 39 -1.74 16.47 -1.87
N GLY A 40 -1.54 16.79 -3.15
CA GLY A 40 -0.97 18.10 -3.46
C GLY A 40 -0.34 18.31 -4.83
N ARG A 41 -0.78 17.59 -5.84
CA ARG A 41 -0.29 17.75 -7.21
C ARG A 41 -1.42 18.01 -8.19
N GLU A 42 -1.08 18.31 -9.43
CA GLU A 42 -2.00 18.73 -10.49
C GLU A 42 -3.07 17.69 -10.86
N LEU A 43 -2.87 16.41 -10.54
CA LEU A 43 -3.79 15.33 -10.86
C LEU A 43 -4.74 15.04 -9.70
N THR A 44 -6.02 14.79 -10.02
CA THR A 44 -7.02 14.37 -9.04
C THR A 44 -6.81 12.91 -8.64
N PRO A 45 -7.36 12.47 -7.49
CA PRO A 45 -7.34 11.06 -7.10
C PRO A 45 -7.94 10.13 -8.16
N GLU A 46 -9.02 10.55 -8.83
CA GLU A 46 -9.68 9.79 -9.88
C GLU A 46 -8.79 9.63 -11.11
N GLU A 47 -8.06 10.67 -11.49
CA GLU A 47 -7.12 10.61 -12.62
C GLU A 47 -5.95 9.68 -12.31
N ILE A 48 -5.39 9.75 -11.10
CA ILE A 48 -4.32 8.86 -10.66
C ILE A 48 -4.80 7.40 -10.62
N ARG A 49 -6.02 7.17 -10.12
CA ARG A 49 -6.62 5.84 -10.08
C ARG A 49 -6.82 5.29 -11.50
N SER A 50 -7.40 6.07 -12.38
CA SER A 50 -7.63 5.68 -13.78
C SER A 50 -6.34 5.34 -14.50
N LEU A 51 -5.30 6.16 -14.33
CA LEU A 51 -3.98 5.91 -14.89
C LEU A 51 -3.36 4.63 -14.35
N SER A 52 -3.45 4.43 -13.05
CA SER A 52 -2.91 3.23 -12.38
C SER A 52 -3.64 1.96 -12.79
N MET A 53 -4.95 2.00 -12.92
CA MET A 53 -5.75 0.85 -13.36
C MET A 53 -5.46 0.52 -14.83
N TRP A 54 -5.32 1.53 -15.68
CA TRP A 54 -4.93 1.34 -17.06
C TRP A 54 -3.52 0.75 -17.18
N ALA A 55 -2.56 1.29 -16.44
CA ALA A 55 -1.17 0.84 -16.46
C ALA A 55 -1.03 -0.64 -16.02
N THR A 56 -1.81 -1.08 -15.06
CA THR A 56 -1.80 -2.45 -14.54
C THR A 56 -2.75 -3.41 -15.29
N ASN A 57 -3.42 -2.91 -16.31
CA ASN A 57 -4.48 -3.65 -17.00
C ASN A 57 -5.53 -4.19 -16.02
N ASN A 58 -5.99 -3.33 -15.12
CA ASN A 58 -6.99 -3.60 -14.08
C ASN A 58 -6.62 -4.73 -13.10
N LEU A 59 -5.35 -5.02 -12.92
CA LEU A 59 -4.92 -6.02 -11.95
C LEU A 59 -4.85 -5.42 -10.55
N LEU A 60 -5.71 -5.90 -9.66
CA LEU A 60 -5.71 -5.58 -8.24
C LEU A 60 -5.23 -6.76 -7.40
N PRO A 61 -4.60 -6.53 -6.26
CA PRO A 61 -4.32 -7.60 -5.31
C PRO A 61 -5.60 -8.25 -4.79
N ASP A 62 -5.55 -9.53 -4.51
CA ASP A 62 -6.66 -10.22 -3.83
C ASP A 62 -6.78 -9.75 -2.39
N ARG A 63 -5.67 -9.44 -1.75
CA ARG A 63 -5.62 -8.93 -0.39
C ARG A 63 -4.51 -7.89 -0.24
N THR A 64 -4.82 -6.81 0.48
CA THR A 64 -3.87 -5.77 0.86
C THR A 64 -3.86 -5.63 2.38
N TYR A 65 -2.71 -5.81 2.99
CA TYR A 65 -2.52 -5.57 4.42
C TYR A 65 -1.98 -4.16 4.62
N LEU A 66 -2.77 -3.33 5.27
CA LEU A 66 -2.38 -1.97 5.64
C LEU A 66 -1.86 -2.00 7.07
N LEU A 67 -0.56 -1.82 7.23
CA LEU A 67 0.06 -1.73 8.53
C LEU A 67 -0.06 -0.30 9.03
N ASP A 68 -1.03 -0.07 9.92
CA ASP A 68 -1.38 1.26 10.42
C ASP A 68 -0.64 1.56 11.72
N MET A 69 -0.08 2.75 11.79
CA MET A 69 0.59 3.27 12.99
C MET A 69 0.49 4.79 13.04
N ASP A 70 0.33 5.33 14.25
CA ASP A 70 0.45 6.76 14.45
C ASP A 70 1.85 7.24 14.04
N PRO A 71 1.98 8.29 13.21
CA PRO A 71 3.27 8.82 12.80
C PRO A 71 4.20 9.17 13.95
N ALA A 72 3.68 9.66 15.06
CA ALA A 72 4.46 9.98 16.25
C ALA A 72 5.14 8.73 16.85
N LEU A 73 4.46 7.58 16.84
CA LEU A 73 5.04 6.31 17.28
C LEU A 73 6.03 5.75 16.28
N SER A 74 5.77 5.94 14.99
CA SER A 74 6.67 5.51 13.92
C SER A 74 8.03 6.20 14.03
N HIS A 75 8.06 7.50 14.27
CA HIS A 75 9.31 8.26 14.46
C HIS A 75 10.17 7.71 15.58
N HIS A 76 9.59 7.25 16.68
CA HIS A 76 10.32 6.67 17.81
C HIS A 76 11.00 5.33 17.50
N ARG A 77 10.60 4.66 16.42
CA ARG A 77 11.20 3.39 15.98
C ARG A 77 12.38 3.58 15.04
N LEU A 78 12.59 4.78 14.52
CA LEU A 78 13.69 5.08 13.62
C LEU A 78 14.98 5.27 14.43
N GLU A 79 15.97 4.44 14.16
CA GLU A 79 17.30 4.50 14.79
C GLU A 79 18.34 5.18 13.90
N HIS A 80 17.93 5.62 12.70
CA HIS A 80 18.79 6.26 11.71
C HIS A 80 18.26 7.62 11.29
N ALA A 81 19.07 8.39 10.59
CA ALA A 81 18.64 9.69 10.07
C ALA A 81 17.49 9.50 9.06
N GLU A 82 16.43 10.30 9.20
CA GLU A 82 15.27 10.27 8.33
C GLU A 82 15.66 10.66 6.89
N ASP A 83 15.10 9.96 5.90
CA ASP A 83 15.21 10.35 4.51
C ASP A 83 14.22 11.51 4.21
N ARG A 84 14.17 11.97 2.95
CA ARG A 84 13.30 13.08 2.54
C ARG A 84 11.82 12.79 2.74
N MET A 85 11.39 11.55 2.59
CA MET A 85 9.99 11.16 2.76
C MET A 85 9.64 11.05 4.24
N GLU A 86 10.54 10.50 5.04
CA GLU A 86 10.37 10.37 6.49
C GLU A 86 10.37 11.73 7.18
N SER A 87 11.17 12.70 6.68
CA SER A 87 11.29 14.05 7.22
C SER A 87 10.28 15.06 6.67
N ALA A 88 9.30 14.62 5.87
CA ALA A 88 8.35 15.51 5.18
C ALA A 88 7.36 16.23 6.10
N GLY A 89 7.40 16.00 7.41
CA GLY A 89 6.59 16.67 8.40
C GLY A 89 5.34 15.90 8.81
N ASP A 90 4.84 16.20 10.01
CA ASP A 90 3.72 15.49 10.64
C ASP A 90 2.41 15.62 9.85
N ASP A 91 2.14 16.79 9.25
CA ASP A 91 0.93 17.02 8.46
C ASP A 91 0.88 16.13 7.22
N PHE A 92 2.00 15.99 6.52
CA PHE A 92 2.10 15.10 5.35
C PHE A 92 1.92 13.64 5.77
N GLN A 93 2.58 13.21 6.82
CA GLN A 93 2.47 11.85 7.35
C GLN A 93 1.04 11.53 7.78
N SER A 94 0.40 12.44 8.51
CA SER A 94 -0.98 12.26 8.96
C SER A 94 -1.98 12.23 7.81
N ARG A 95 -1.82 13.07 6.80
CA ARG A 95 -2.67 13.07 5.60
C ARG A 95 -2.49 11.80 4.78
N THR A 96 -1.25 11.34 4.63
CA THR A 96 -0.94 10.10 3.93
C THR A 96 -1.56 8.89 4.65
N ARG A 97 -1.41 8.83 5.97
CA ARG A 97 -2.06 7.80 6.79
C ARG A 97 -3.57 7.80 6.58
N GLN A 98 -4.20 8.98 6.67
CA GLN A 98 -5.65 9.11 6.49
C GLN A 98 -6.08 8.68 5.09
N ALA A 99 -5.31 9.03 4.05
CA ALA A 99 -5.59 8.61 2.68
C ALA A 99 -5.58 7.08 2.54
N PHE A 100 -4.61 6.39 3.15
CA PHE A 100 -4.60 4.92 3.17
C PHE A 100 -5.79 4.33 3.91
N LEU A 101 -6.16 4.90 5.06
CA LEU A 101 -7.33 4.45 5.81
C LEU A 101 -8.63 4.65 5.03
N ASP A 102 -8.76 5.75 4.29
CA ASP A 102 -9.91 6.01 3.43
C ASP A 102 -9.99 5.00 2.28
N LEU A 103 -8.86 4.64 1.67
CA LEU A 103 -8.80 3.58 0.66
C LEU A 103 -9.24 2.23 1.22
N ALA A 104 -8.78 1.90 2.42
CA ALA A 104 -9.16 0.66 3.10
C ALA A 104 -10.66 0.61 3.39
N ALA A 105 -11.23 1.73 3.86
CA ALA A 105 -12.66 1.85 4.14
C ALA A 105 -13.52 1.71 2.88
N ALA A 106 -13.02 2.19 1.73
CA ALA A 106 -13.71 2.09 0.44
C ALA A 106 -13.72 0.67 -0.14
N GLU A 107 -12.74 -0.17 0.22
CA GLU A 107 -12.60 -1.54 -0.29
C GLU A 107 -12.38 -2.55 0.85
N PRO A 108 -13.37 -2.72 1.75
CA PRO A 108 -13.19 -3.55 2.96
C PRO A 108 -12.97 -5.03 2.64
N ASN A 109 -13.39 -5.51 1.47
CA ASN A 109 -13.19 -6.90 1.06
C ASN A 109 -11.74 -7.18 0.61
N ARG A 110 -11.05 -6.15 0.14
CA ARG A 110 -9.66 -6.25 -0.31
C ARG A 110 -8.66 -5.92 0.79
N PHE A 111 -8.96 -4.94 1.63
CA PHE A 111 -8.07 -4.46 2.67
C PHE A 111 -8.28 -5.15 4.02
N ARG A 112 -7.17 -5.35 4.73
CA ARG A 112 -7.16 -5.63 6.17
C ARG A 112 -6.24 -4.61 6.84
N VAL A 113 -6.80 -3.82 7.74
CA VAL A 113 -6.04 -2.84 8.53
C VAL A 113 -5.51 -3.54 9.77
N ILE A 114 -4.21 -3.49 9.97
CA ILE A 114 -3.54 -4.14 11.08
C ILE A 114 -2.81 -3.07 11.91
N ASP A 115 -3.06 -3.06 13.21
CA ASP A 115 -2.37 -2.18 14.14
C ASP A 115 -0.89 -2.60 14.24
N ALA A 116 -0.02 -1.82 13.61
CA ALA A 116 1.41 -2.08 13.59
C ALA A 116 2.15 -1.57 14.83
N SER A 117 1.45 -0.99 15.81
CA SER A 117 2.02 -0.63 17.11
C SER A 117 2.22 -1.84 18.02
N GLN A 118 1.57 -2.96 17.71
CA GLN A 118 1.71 -4.22 18.42
C GLN A 118 3.10 -4.87 18.19
N SER A 119 3.36 -5.98 18.87
CA SER A 119 4.56 -6.77 18.64
C SER A 119 4.59 -7.35 17.23
N ILE A 120 5.79 -7.67 16.74
CA ILE A 120 5.99 -8.33 15.45
C ILE A 120 5.19 -9.64 15.40
N GLU A 121 5.19 -10.40 16.49
CA GLU A 121 4.47 -11.67 16.61
C GLU A 121 2.95 -11.47 16.50
N ALA A 122 2.40 -10.43 17.11
CA ALA A 122 0.97 -10.12 17.06
C ALA A 122 0.55 -9.67 15.66
N VAL A 123 1.36 -8.84 15.00
CA VAL A 123 1.13 -8.42 13.61
C VAL A 123 1.15 -9.63 12.69
N TRP A 124 2.15 -10.48 12.82
CA TRP A 124 2.26 -11.71 12.02
C TRP A 124 1.06 -12.64 12.23
N ALA A 125 0.65 -12.85 13.47
CA ALA A 125 -0.50 -13.72 13.79
C ALA A 125 -1.79 -13.25 13.10
N ALA A 126 -2.02 -11.93 13.04
CA ALA A 126 -3.16 -11.35 12.35
C ALA A 126 -3.10 -11.60 10.84
N ILE A 127 -1.94 -11.41 10.23
CA ILE A 127 -1.72 -11.67 8.79
C ILE A 127 -1.88 -13.15 8.49
N GLU A 128 -1.23 -14.01 9.26
CA GLU A 128 -1.28 -15.46 9.06
C GLU A 128 -2.70 -16.00 9.13
N SER A 129 -3.47 -15.56 10.11
CA SER A 129 -4.86 -15.95 10.27
C SER A 129 -5.70 -15.59 9.03
N ASP A 130 -5.54 -14.39 8.50
CA ASP A 130 -6.27 -13.94 7.31
C ASP A 130 -5.81 -14.68 6.05
N ILE A 131 -4.51 -14.92 5.89
CA ILE A 131 -3.99 -15.67 4.74
C ILE A 131 -4.56 -17.09 4.69
N LYS A 132 -4.68 -17.74 5.83
CA LYS A 132 -5.28 -19.08 5.92
C LYS A 132 -6.75 -19.09 5.50
N GLU A 133 -7.48 -18.03 5.79
CA GLU A 133 -8.87 -17.88 5.32
C GLU A 133 -8.97 -17.57 3.84
N LEU A 134 -7.99 -16.82 3.30
CA LEU A 134 -7.94 -16.42 1.90
C LEU A 134 -7.56 -17.58 0.97
N ALA A 135 -6.73 -18.47 1.43
CA ALA A 135 -6.23 -19.62 0.64
C ALA A 135 -7.34 -20.73 0.38
#